data_5c3bb1418cb281bef3274e048755c5bb
#
_entry.id   5c3bb1418cb281bef3274e048755c5bb
#
_cell.length_a   1.000
_cell.length_b   1.000
_cell.length_c   1.000
_cell.angle_alpha   90.00
_cell.angle_beta   90.00
_cell.angle_gamma   90.00
#
_symmetry.space_group_name_H-M   'P 1'
#
loop_
_entity.id
_entity.type
_entity.pdbx_description
1 polymer ?
#
loop_
_entity_poly.entity_id
_entity_poly.type
_entity_poly.pdbx_seq_one_letter_code
_entity_poly.pdbx_strand_id
1 'polypeptide(L)'
;VHPGNWSRSEIRHQAKKIVTAKLNNSGFNCIAAQVIVLPKDWKHTAKLKADIKNFLKKIGDTTSYYPGAIENLNDLNNSNNYEQINNLSCSTPFLISNLDLEHEYGNKEVWSTALYFKEISYNSYEDFCINSVNYVNNELWGNLGVSVLIKNYKKKKNEIILNSYVENLKYGTVAINEWSALGFVIPSLPWGGYPGNKDNDIQSGQGYVHNSFLFESPQKGIIYSKFRLSRLIDPPWFVTNKKAHRIFKNLTYYQASNSKINLIKLIFSTLI
;
A
#
# COMPACT_ATOMS: atom_id res chain seq x y z
N VAL A 1 -2.90 -8.79 3.66
CA VAL A 1 -3.65 -8.55 4.91
C VAL A 1 -3.77 -9.86 5.67
N HIS A 2 -3.22 -9.95 6.89
CA HIS A 2 -3.26 -11.17 7.69
C HIS A 2 -4.58 -11.29 8.49
N PRO A 3 -5.13 -12.50 8.61
CA PRO A 3 -6.32 -12.73 9.42
C PRO A 3 -6.04 -12.44 10.90
N GLY A 4 -7.04 -11.93 11.59
CA GLY A 4 -6.92 -11.60 13.01
C GLY A 4 -8.21 -11.00 13.57
N ASN A 5 -8.25 -10.82 14.89
CA ASN A 5 -9.38 -10.18 15.53
C ASN A 5 -9.21 -8.64 15.55
N TRP A 6 -9.64 -7.97 14.50
CA TRP A 6 -9.58 -6.53 14.36
C TRP A 6 -10.85 -5.87 14.89
N SER A 7 -10.69 -4.76 15.60
CA SER A 7 -11.83 -3.92 15.97
C SER A 7 -12.33 -3.11 14.75
N ARG A 8 -13.56 -2.62 14.83
CA ARG A 8 -14.15 -1.77 13.77
C ARG A 8 -13.30 -0.54 13.46
N SER A 9 -12.70 0.08 14.47
CA SER A 9 -11.83 1.25 14.29
C SER A 9 -10.49 0.89 13.65
N GLU A 10 -9.96 -0.30 13.91
CA GLU A 10 -8.74 -0.80 13.27
C GLU A 10 -8.98 -1.12 11.79
N ILE A 11 -10.08 -1.79 11.46
CA ILE A 11 -10.47 -2.06 10.07
C ILE A 11 -10.56 -0.76 9.29
N ARG A 12 -11.27 0.23 9.84
CA ARG A 12 -11.41 1.55 9.22
C ARG A 12 -10.05 2.26 9.03
N HIS A 13 -9.14 2.15 9.99
CA HIS A 13 -7.80 2.74 9.88
C HIS A 13 -6.97 2.06 8.77
N GLN A 14 -7.00 0.73 8.70
CA GLN A 14 -6.29 0.00 7.65
C GLN A 14 -6.89 0.27 6.26
N ALA A 15 -8.21 0.42 6.15
CA ALA A 15 -8.84 0.83 4.90
C ALA A 15 -8.35 2.20 4.42
N LYS A 16 -8.20 3.19 5.32
CA LYS A 16 -7.61 4.51 5.00
C LYS A 16 -6.15 4.38 4.53
N LYS A 17 -5.37 3.52 5.18
CA LYS A 17 -3.97 3.27 4.80
C LYS A 17 -3.88 2.67 3.39
N ILE A 18 -4.69 1.68 3.08
CA ILE A 18 -4.76 1.05 1.75
C ILE A 18 -5.15 2.07 0.67
N VAL A 19 -6.19 2.86 0.93
CA VAL A 19 -6.63 3.91 0.00
C VAL A 19 -5.54 4.96 -0.20
N THR A 20 -4.80 5.32 0.85
CA THR A 20 -3.66 6.23 0.75
C THR A 20 -2.54 5.62 -0.09
N ALA A 21 -2.19 4.36 0.14
CA ALA A 21 -1.17 3.66 -0.64
C ALA A 21 -1.53 3.56 -2.13
N LYS A 22 -2.83 3.56 -2.46
CA LYS A 22 -3.29 3.61 -3.85
C LYS A 22 -3.34 5.01 -4.44
N LEU A 23 -3.95 5.97 -3.74
CA LEU A 23 -4.32 7.27 -4.31
C LEU A 23 -3.35 8.42 -3.97
N ASN A 24 -2.31 8.18 -3.19
CA ASN A 24 -1.27 9.20 -3.04
C ASN A 24 -0.73 9.56 -4.42
N ASN A 25 -0.59 10.87 -4.70
CA ASN A 25 -0.22 11.40 -6.02
C ASN A 25 -1.12 10.85 -7.16
N SER A 26 -2.42 10.76 -6.95
CA SER A 26 -3.42 10.23 -7.91
C SER A 26 -3.13 8.78 -8.39
N GLY A 27 -2.37 8.01 -7.62
CA GLY A 27 -1.97 6.65 -7.98
C GLY A 27 -0.70 6.53 -8.83
N PHE A 28 -0.07 7.67 -9.20
CA PHE A 28 1.14 7.69 -10.01
C PHE A 28 2.39 7.69 -9.14
N ASN A 29 2.60 6.59 -8.44
CA ASN A 29 3.80 6.27 -7.67
C ASN A 29 4.28 4.88 -8.07
N CYS A 30 5.60 4.69 -8.20
CA CYS A 30 6.21 3.38 -8.44
C CYS A 30 5.84 2.31 -7.40
N ILE A 31 5.30 2.73 -6.26
CA ILE A 31 4.92 1.90 -5.11
C ILE A 31 3.42 2.02 -4.78
N ALA A 32 2.61 2.53 -5.70
CA ALA A 32 1.15 2.55 -5.51
C ALA A 32 0.62 1.12 -5.35
N ALA A 33 -0.26 0.90 -4.36
CA ALA A 33 -0.84 -0.42 -4.14
C ALA A 33 -1.64 -0.87 -5.38
N GLN A 34 -1.38 -2.07 -5.88
CA GLN A 34 -2.06 -2.66 -7.03
C GLN A 34 -3.04 -3.75 -6.59
N VAL A 35 -2.58 -4.69 -5.77
CA VAL A 35 -3.34 -5.86 -5.35
C VAL A 35 -3.43 -5.94 -3.84
N ILE A 36 -4.64 -6.15 -3.33
CA ILE A 36 -4.89 -6.41 -1.91
C ILE A 36 -5.18 -7.89 -1.75
N VAL A 37 -4.22 -8.61 -1.18
CA VAL A 37 -4.36 -10.02 -0.85
C VAL A 37 -5.06 -10.15 0.49
N LEU A 38 -6.18 -10.87 0.52
CA LEU A 38 -7.07 -11.06 1.66
C LEU A 38 -7.24 -12.54 1.99
N PRO A 39 -7.41 -12.90 3.26
CA PRO A 39 -7.83 -14.26 3.62
C PRO A 39 -9.29 -14.48 3.17
N LYS A 40 -9.54 -15.57 2.44
CA LYS A 40 -10.89 -16.00 2.08
C LYS A 40 -11.67 -16.33 3.35
N ASP A 41 -12.95 -15.99 3.37
CA ASP A 41 -13.88 -16.26 4.50
C ASP A 41 -13.45 -15.66 5.86
N TRP A 42 -12.47 -14.75 5.87
CA TRP A 42 -12.16 -14.00 7.08
C TRP A 42 -13.31 -13.04 7.43
N LYS A 43 -13.81 -13.15 8.66
CA LYS A 43 -15.01 -12.42 9.13
C LYS A 43 -15.00 -10.90 8.90
N HIS A 44 -13.84 -10.30 8.60
CA HIS A 44 -13.70 -8.87 8.38
C HIS A 44 -13.46 -8.49 6.92
N THR A 45 -13.32 -9.44 6.00
CA THR A 45 -13.06 -9.18 4.57
C THR A 45 -14.10 -8.28 3.95
N ALA A 46 -15.39 -8.61 4.10
CA ALA A 46 -16.49 -7.81 3.56
C ALA A 46 -16.50 -6.37 4.11
N LYS A 47 -16.25 -6.20 5.42
CA LYS A 47 -16.20 -4.88 6.06
C LYS A 47 -15.01 -4.05 5.60
N LEU A 48 -13.83 -4.67 5.45
CA LEU A 48 -12.64 -3.98 4.96
C LEU A 48 -12.83 -3.51 3.51
N LYS A 49 -13.34 -4.39 2.62
CA LYS A 49 -13.68 -4.02 1.23
C LYS A 49 -14.69 -2.86 1.20
N ALA A 50 -15.75 -2.93 2.00
CA ALA A 50 -16.75 -1.86 2.07
C ALA A 50 -16.17 -0.53 2.56
N ASP A 51 -15.29 -0.53 3.57
CA ASP A 51 -14.65 0.68 4.06
C ASP A 51 -13.67 1.28 3.03
N ILE A 52 -12.93 0.45 2.29
CA ILE A 52 -12.08 0.89 1.16
C ILE A 52 -12.93 1.60 0.11
N LYS A 53 -14.00 0.95 -0.39
CA LYS A 53 -14.93 1.54 -1.36
C LYS A 53 -15.52 2.86 -0.87
N ASN A 54 -15.95 2.92 0.39
CA ASN A 54 -16.49 4.14 0.99
C ASN A 54 -15.48 5.28 1.07
N PHE A 55 -14.20 5.00 1.33
CA PHE A 55 -13.16 6.04 1.33
C PHE A 55 -12.83 6.50 -0.07
N LEU A 56 -12.69 5.61 -1.05
CA LEU A 56 -12.52 5.97 -2.46
C LEU A 56 -13.64 6.89 -2.94
N LYS A 57 -14.89 6.53 -2.67
CA LYS A 57 -16.06 7.36 -3.01
C LYS A 57 -16.01 8.75 -2.37
N LYS A 58 -15.52 8.87 -1.13
CA LYS A 58 -15.44 10.15 -0.40
C LYS A 58 -14.32 11.06 -0.85
N ILE A 59 -13.25 10.52 -1.41
CA ILE A 59 -12.17 11.31 -1.97
C ILE A 59 -12.66 12.05 -3.22
N GLY A 60 -13.61 11.46 -3.95
CA GLY A 60 -14.19 12.06 -5.14
C GLY A 60 -13.27 11.92 -6.34
N ASP A 61 -12.99 13.04 -7.01
CA ASP A 61 -12.19 13.07 -8.22
C ASP A 61 -10.70 13.28 -7.95
N THR A 62 -9.86 12.78 -8.85
CA THR A 62 -8.42 13.05 -8.91
C THR A 62 -8.02 13.38 -10.33
N THR A 63 -6.84 13.93 -10.54
CA THR A 63 -6.35 14.26 -11.87
C THR A 63 -5.49 13.13 -12.42
N SER A 64 -5.94 12.52 -13.51
CA SER A 64 -5.14 11.56 -14.27
C SER A 64 -4.26 12.33 -15.26
N TYR A 65 -3.09 12.76 -14.78
CA TYR A 65 -2.19 13.62 -15.56
C TYR A 65 -1.14 12.83 -16.36
N TYR A 66 -1.05 11.52 -16.12
CA TYR A 66 -0.05 10.69 -16.81
C TYR A 66 -0.53 10.28 -18.20
N PRO A 67 0.32 10.39 -19.25
CA PRO A 67 -0.06 10.01 -20.60
C PRO A 67 -0.54 8.55 -20.69
N GLY A 68 -1.64 8.29 -21.38
CA GLY A 68 -2.23 6.96 -21.56
C GLY A 68 -3.02 6.41 -20.35
N ALA A 69 -3.05 7.11 -19.22
CA ALA A 69 -3.69 6.58 -18.01
C ALA A 69 -5.21 6.53 -18.10
N ILE A 70 -5.83 7.49 -18.78
CA ILE A 70 -7.29 7.52 -19.00
C ILE A 70 -7.69 6.42 -19.98
N GLU A 71 -6.93 6.24 -21.05
CA GLU A 71 -7.13 5.18 -22.03
C GLU A 71 -7.07 3.81 -21.35
N ASN A 72 -6.04 3.55 -20.55
CA ASN A 72 -5.93 2.32 -19.77
C ASN A 72 -7.14 2.09 -18.84
N LEU A 73 -7.63 3.14 -18.18
CA LEU A 73 -8.81 3.02 -17.31
C LEU A 73 -10.09 2.74 -18.09
N ASN A 74 -10.26 3.34 -19.27
CA ASN A 74 -11.41 3.10 -20.13
C ASN A 74 -11.42 1.65 -20.64
N ASP A 75 -10.26 1.14 -21.04
CA ASP A 75 -10.12 -0.26 -21.48
C ASP A 75 -10.48 -1.24 -20.36
N LEU A 76 -10.00 -0.98 -19.14
CA LEU A 76 -10.36 -1.76 -17.97
C LEU A 76 -11.86 -1.69 -17.66
N ASN A 77 -12.46 -0.51 -17.70
CA ASN A 77 -13.89 -0.31 -17.42
C ASN A 77 -14.79 -1.02 -18.43
N ASN A 78 -14.38 -1.07 -19.68
CA ASN A 78 -15.10 -1.75 -20.77
C ASN A 78 -15.05 -3.27 -20.67
N SER A 79 -14.18 -3.86 -19.88
CA SER A 79 -14.01 -5.31 -19.75
C SER A 79 -15.05 -6.02 -18.88
N ASN A 80 -16.06 -5.33 -18.38
CA ASN A 80 -17.13 -5.83 -17.49
C ASN A 80 -16.67 -6.48 -16.17
N ASN A 81 -15.38 -6.47 -15.88
CA ASN A 81 -14.80 -7.09 -14.68
C ASN A 81 -14.53 -6.10 -13.57
N TYR A 82 -14.86 -4.82 -13.77
CA TYR A 82 -14.57 -3.72 -12.86
C TYR A 82 -15.86 -3.04 -12.39
N GLU A 83 -15.83 -2.62 -11.13
CA GLU A 83 -16.83 -1.76 -10.54
C GLU A 83 -16.24 -0.35 -10.39
N GLN A 84 -16.83 0.64 -11.05
CA GLN A 84 -16.48 2.04 -10.82
C GLN A 84 -17.09 2.50 -9.48
N ILE A 85 -16.25 3.04 -8.61
CA ILE A 85 -16.62 3.37 -7.23
C ILE A 85 -17.01 4.84 -7.05
N ASN A 86 -16.32 5.77 -7.73
CA ASN A 86 -16.64 7.19 -7.66
C ASN A 86 -17.77 7.56 -8.64
N ASN A 87 -18.23 8.80 -8.55
CA ASN A 87 -19.30 9.28 -9.42
C ASN A 87 -18.89 9.21 -10.90
N LEU A 88 -19.83 8.85 -11.77
CA LEU A 88 -19.62 8.81 -13.23
C LEU A 88 -19.25 10.16 -13.83
N SER A 89 -19.57 11.28 -13.15
CA SER A 89 -19.16 12.62 -13.55
C SER A 89 -17.69 12.96 -13.21
N CYS A 90 -16.99 12.12 -12.45
CA CYS A 90 -15.59 12.34 -12.17
C CYS A 90 -14.72 12.11 -13.41
N SER A 91 -13.68 12.94 -13.58
CA SER A 91 -12.77 12.87 -14.73
C SER A 91 -11.88 11.62 -14.71
N THR A 92 -11.62 11.09 -13.53
CA THR A 92 -10.80 9.88 -13.34
C THR A 92 -11.61 8.80 -12.61
N PRO A 93 -11.97 7.69 -13.27
CA PRO A 93 -12.67 6.59 -12.62
C PRO A 93 -11.78 5.87 -11.61
N PHE A 94 -12.35 5.51 -10.45
CA PHE A 94 -11.72 4.60 -9.48
C PHE A 94 -12.30 3.22 -9.67
N LEU A 95 -11.50 2.31 -10.20
CA LEU A 95 -11.93 0.98 -10.58
C LEU A 95 -11.52 -0.04 -9.51
N ILE A 96 -12.43 -0.95 -9.19
CA ILE A 96 -12.15 -2.11 -8.34
C ILE A 96 -12.56 -3.38 -9.06
N SER A 97 -11.71 -4.38 -8.99
CA SER A 97 -12.01 -5.72 -9.47
C SER A 97 -11.61 -6.79 -8.46
N ASN A 98 -12.24 -7.97 -8.56
CA ASN A 98 -11.73 -9.19 -7.95
C ASN A 98 -10.85 -9.89 -8.98
N LEU A 99 -9.57 -10.04 -8.66
CA LEU A 99 -8.60 -10.65 -9.57
C LEU A 99 -8.77 -12.17 -9.53
N ASP A 100 -9.23 -12.75 -10.62
CA ASP A 100 -9.08 -14.18 -10.89
C ASP A 100 -7.80 -14.43 -11.66
N LEU A 101 -7.16 -15.57 -11.44
CA LEU A 101 -5.82 -15.91 -11.92
C LEU A 101 -5.63 -15.86 -13.44
N GLU A 102 -6.72 -15.89 -14.19
CA GLU A 102 -6.71 -15.86 -15.66
C GLU A 102 -6.65 -14.46 -16.26
N HIS A 103 -6.64 -13.40 -15.42
CA HIS A 103 -6.64 -12.04 -15.93
C HIS A 103 -5.24 -11.51 -16.24
N GLU A 104 -5.10 -11.03 -17.46
CA GLU A 104 -3.95 -10.33 -18.05
C GLU A 104 -3.33 -9.24 -17.13
N TYR A 105 -4.11 -8.72 -16.19
CA TYR A 105 -3.72 -7.59 -15.34
C TYR A 105 -2.91 -7.94 -14.08
N GLY A 106 -2.81 -9.21 -13.71
CA GLY A 106 -1.86 -9.66 -12.70
C GLY A 106 -0.41 -9.65 -13.19
N ASN A 107 -0.24 -9.63 -14.52
CA ASN A 107 1.03 -9.78 -15.21
C ASN A 107 1.61 -8.47 -15.77
N LYS A 108 1.00 -7.34 -15.45
CA LYS A 108 1.50 -6.02 -15.87
C LYS A 108 1.17 -4.94 -14.84
N GLU A 109 1.96 -3.89 -14.85
CA GLU A 109 1.66 -2.68 -14.08
C GLU A 109 0.48 -1.93 -14.71
N VAL A 110 -0.53 -1.65 -13.91
CA VAL A 110 -1.63 -0.77 -14.32
C VAL A 110 -1.40 0.60 -13.72
N TRP A 111 -0.71 1.45 -14.43
CA TRP A 111 -0.35 2.81 -14.01
C TRP A 111 -1.57 3.73 -13.98
N SER A 112 -2.49 3.47 -13.02
CA SER A 112 -3.78 4.14 -12.91
C SER A 112 -4.45 3.95 -11.55
N THR A 113 -5.69 4.43 -11.38
CA THR A 113 -6.50 4.32 -10.16
C THR A 113 -7.30 3.00 -10.05
N ALA A 114 -6.85 1.94 -10.71
CA ALA A 114 -7.41 0.60 -10.54
C ALA A 114 -6.81 -0.15 -9.34
N LEU A 115 -7.63 -0.88 -8.61
CA LEU A 115 -7.25 -1.66 -7.41
C LEU A 115 -7.91 -3.04 -7.47
N TYR A 116 -7.14 -4.07 -7.14
CA TYR A 116 -7.59 -5.45 -7.22
C TYR A 116 -7.69 -6.09 -5.84
N PHE A 117 -8.70 -6.95 -5.65
CA PHE A 117 -8.80 -7.84 -4.51
C PHE A 117 -8.51 -9.27 -4.95
N LYS A 118 -7.66 -9.96 -4.20
CA LYS A 118 -7.43 -11.41 -4.30
C LYS A 118 -7.68 -12.06 -2.96
N GLU A 119 -8.55 -13.05 -2.95
CA GLU A 119 -8.82 -13.85 -1.75
C GLU A 119 -8.08 -15.17 -1.83
N ILE A 120 -7.31 -15.49 -0.77
CA ILE A 120 -6.52 -16.72 -0.64
C ILE A 120 -7.24 -17.66 0.32
N SER A 121 -7.53 -18.87 -0.15
CA SER A 121 -8.06 -19.96 0.67
C SER A 121 -6.98 -20.48 1.63
N TYR A 122 -7.37 -20.85 2.85
CA TYR A 122 -6.47 -21.35 3.88
C TYR A 122 -7.22 -22.20 4.90
N ASN A 123 -6.52 -23.17 5.49
CA ASN A 123 -7.03 -24.02 6.56
C ASN A 123 -6.44 -23.64 7.92
N SER A 124 -5.24 -23.07 7.94
CA SER A 124 -4.55 -22.58 9.13
C SER A 124 -3.90 -21.23 8.87
N TYR A 125 -3.44 -20.55 9.93
CA TYR A 125 -2.70 -19.30 9.78
C TYR A 125 -1.37 -19.49 9.03
N GLU A 126 -0.68 -20.59 9.29
CA GLU A 126 0.54 -20.99 8.61
C GLU A 126 0.29 -21.23 7.12
N ASP A 127 -0.80 -21.93 6.80
CA ASP A 127 -1.22 -22.19 5.42
C ASP A 127 -1.53 -20.89 4.67
N PHE A 128 -2.23 -19.93 5.31
CA PHE A 128 -2.42 -18.60 4.75
C PHE A 128 -1.08 -17.91 4.43
N CYS A 129 -0.10 -18.00 5.33
CA CYS A 129 1.21 -17.39 5.12
C CYS A 129 1.92 -18.02 3.92
N ILE A 130 1.95 -19.34 3.81
CA ILE A 130 2.56 -20.06 2.69
C ILE A 130 1.87 -19.71 1.37
N ASN A 131 0.55 -19.83 1.32
CA ASN A 131 -0.22 -19.64 0.10
C ASN A 131 -0.16 -18.17 -0.38
N SER A 132 -0.20 -17.21 0.54
CA SER A 132 -0.09 -15.79 0.17
C SER A 132 1.31 -15.42 -0.31
N VAL A 133 2.39 -15.97 0.27
CA VAL A 133 3.77 -15.78 -0.23
C VAL A 133 3.92 -16.39 -1.61
N ASN A 134 3.45 -17.63 -1.81
CA ASN A 134 3.51 -18.29 -3.12
C ASN A 134 2.78 -17.46 -4.19
N TYR A 135 1.58 -16.97 -3.87
CA TYR A 135 0.81 -16.14 -4.78
C TYR A 135 1.55 -14.86 -5.17
N VAL A 136 2.00 -14.07 -4.18
CA VAL A 136 2.60 -12.76 -4.48
C VAL A 136 3.98 -12.87 -5.13
N ASN A 137 4.72 -13.96 -4.88
CA ASN A 137 6.04 -14.15 -5.47
C ASN A 137 6.00 -14.73 -6.90
N ASN A 138 4.96 -15.50 -7.25
CA ASN A 138 4.97 -16.29 -8.47
C ASN A 138 3.84 -15.91 -9.46
N GLU A 139 2.73 -15.30 -8.97
CA GLU A 139 1.55 -15.00 -9.78
C GLU A 139 1.40 -13.51 -10.08
N LEU A 140 2.13 -12.64 -9.36
CA LEU A 140 2.09 -11.19 -9.55
C LEU A 140 3.37 -10.69 -10.20
N TRP A 141 3.21 -9.83 -11.19
CA TRP A 141 4.32 -9.08 -11.77
C TRP A 141 4.73 -7.91 -10.86
N GLY A 142 6.04 -7.69 -10.75
CA GLY A 142 6.60 -6.61 -9.94
C GLY A 142 6.97 -7.05 -8.52
N ASN A 143 8.14 -6.59 -8.07
CA ASN A 143 8.73 -7.00 -6.80
C ASN A 143 9.39 -5.84 -6.02
N LEU A 144 8.88 -4.60 -6.23
CA LEU A 144 9.42 -3.40 -5.58
C LEU A 144 9.07 -3.36 -4.10
N GLY A 145 7.80 -3.52 -3.74
CA GLY A 145 7.41 -3.38 -2.36
C GLY A 145 6.10 -4.08 -1.98
N VAL A 146 6.05 -4.55 -0.74
CA VAL A 146 4.87 -5.17 -0.14
C VAL A 146 4.59 -4.58 1.24
N SER A 147 3.32 -4.27 1.50
CA SER A 147 2.83 -3.83 2.81
C SER A 147 2.08 -4.97 3.49
N VAL A 148 2.52 -5.40 4.67
CA VAL A 148 1.95 -6.51 5.44
C VAL A 148 1.17 -5.94 6.62
N LEU A 149 -0.14 -6.12 6.63
CA LEU A 149 -1.01 -5.66 7.72
C LEU A 149 -1.29 -6.81 8.68
N ILE A 150 -0.67 -6.79 9.86
CA ILE A 150 -0.76 -7.87 10.86
C ILE A 150 -0.88 -7.31 12.28
N LYS A 151 -1.93 -7.70 12.99
CA LYS A 151 -2.15 -7.33 14.39
C LYS A 151 -1.40 -8.25 15.35
N ASN A 152 -0.81 -7.67 16.42
CA ASN A 152 -0.12 -8.42 17.49
C ASN A 152 1.07 -9.27 17.01
N TYR A 153 1.80 -8.83 16.00
CA TYR A 153 2.93 -9.56 15.43
C TYR A 153 4.08 -9.80 16.43
N LYS A 154 4.22 -8.96 17.47
CA LYS A 154 5.24 -9.10 18.53
C LYS A 154 4.96 -10.20 19.55
N LYS A 155 3.81 -10.89 19.48
CA LYS A 155 3.58 -12.08 20.31
C LYS A 155 4.49 -13.20 19.84
N LYS A 156 5.22 -13.85 20.76
CA LYS A 156 6.26 -14.86 20.48
C LYS A 156 5.86 -15.89 19.39
N LYS A 157 4.64 -16.41 19.44
CA LYS A 157 4.14 -17.36 18.42
C LYS A 157 4.01 -16.71 17.03
N ASN A 158 3.51 -15.48 16.96
CA ASN A 158 3.31 -14.77 15.69
C ASN A 158 4.63 -14.26 15.12
N GLU A 159 5.61 -13.98 15.97
CA GLU A 159 6.91 -13.45 15.56
C GLU A 159 7.70 -14.48 14.75
N ILE A 160 7.71 -15.75 15.17
CA ILE A 160 8.37 -16.83 14.43
C ILE A 160 7.77 -16.98 13.03
N ILE A 161 6.43 -17.03 12.95
CA ILE A 161 5.72 -17.16 11.68
C ILE A 161 5.95 -15.93 10.80
N LEU A 162 5.92 -14.73 11.39
CA LEU A 162 6.16 -13.50 10.64
C LEU A 162 7.59 -13.41 10.12
N ASN A 163 8.59 -13.82 10.89
CA ASN A 163 9.97 -13.81 10.44
C ASN A 163 10.14 -14.73 9.23
N SER A 164 9.64 -15.96 9.28
CA SER A 164 9.64 -16.86 8.13
C SER A 164 8.84 -16.31 6.94
N TYR A 165 7.69 -15.68 7.19
CA TYR A 165 6.89 -15.02 6.16
C TYR A 165 7.68 -13.91 5.46
N VAL A 166 8.29 -13.01 6.22
CA VAL A 166 9.10 -11.89 5.71
C VAL A 166 10.33 -12.36 4.96
N GLU A 167 10.99 -13.42 5.47
CA GLU A 167 12.15 -14.02 4.84
C GLU A 167 11.82 -14.55 3.44
N ASN A 168 10.67 -15.20 3.28
CA ASN A 168 10.25 -15.79 2.02
C ASN A 168 9.63 -14.81 1.02
N LEU A 169 9.25 -13.57 1.42
CA LEU A 169 8.76 -12.56 0.50
C LEU A 169 9.89 -12.04 -0.40
N LYS A 170 9.71 -12.12 -1.72
CA LYS A 170 10.68 -11.63 -2.73
C LYS A 170 10.33 -10.22 -3.19
N TYR A 171 10.45 -9.26 -2.28
CA TYR A 171 10.18 -7.83 -2.53
C TYR A 171 11.34 -6.99 -2.00
N GLY A 172 11.74 -5.96 -2.72
CA GLY A 172 12.85 -5.07 -2.33
C GLY A 172 12.55 -4.28 -1.05
N THR A 173 11.28 -3.99 -0.76
CA THR A 173 10.85 -3.39 0.52
C THR A 173 9.68 -4.16 1.10
N VAL A 174 9.82 -4.61 2.36
CA VAL A 174 8.75 -5.24 3.14
C VAL A 174 8.39 -4.34 4.32
N ALA A 175 7.18 -3.79 4.33
CA ALA A 175 6.72 -2.89 5.40
C ALA A 175 5.64 -3.56 6.25
N ILE A 176 5.96 -3.84 7.51
CA ILE A 176 5.03 -4.40 8.48
C ILE A 176 4.22 -3.26 9.10
N ASN A 177 2.90 -3.29 8.87
CA ASN A 177 1.93 -2.33 9.38
C ASN A 177 2.16 -0.89 8.90
N GLU A 178 2.87 -0.71 7.80
CA GLU A 178 3.07 0.58 7.18
C GLU A 178 3.00 0.48 5.65
N TRP A 179 2.91 1.62 4.98
CA TRP A 179 3.03 1.67 3.53
C TRP A 179 4.50 1.53 3.13
N SER A 180 4.77 0.63 2.19
CA SER A 180 6.14 0.32 1.72
C SER A 180 6.87 1.52 1.10
N ALA A 181 6.17 2.59 0.69
CA ALA A 181 6.78 3.83 0.24
C ALA A 181 7.72 4.48 1.28
N LEU A 182 7.55 4.19 2.57
CA LEU A 182 8.50 4.68 3.59
C LEU A 182 9.92 4.15 3.39
N GLY A 183 10.11 3.03 2.69
CA GLY A 183 11.43 2.54 2.31
C GLY A 183 12.21 3.53 1.45
N PHE A 184 11.52 4.25 0.57
CA PHE A 184 12.13 5.32 -0.23
C PHE A 184 12.48 6.56 0.60
N VAL A 185 11.64 6.89 1.60
CA VAL A 185 11.83 8.09 2.43
C VAL A 185 12.96 7.92 3.45
N ILE A 186 13.36 6.68 3.75
CA ILE A 186 14.44 6.37 4.70
C ILE A 186 15.75 6.15 3.93
N PRO A 187 16.64 7.16 3.85
CA PRO A 187 17.84 7.09 2.98
C PRO A 187 18.88 6.06 3.43
N SER A 188 18.75 5.51 4.65
CA SER A 188 19.60 4.42 5.13
C SER A 188 19.17 3.03 4.65
N LEU A 189 18.00 2.90 4.02
CA LEU A 189 17.52 1.65 3.45
C LEU A 189 17.83 1.59 1.95
N PRO A 190 18.31 0.45 1.42
CA PRO A 190 18.36 0.19 0.00
C PRO A 190 16.94 0.24 -0.59
N TRP A 191 16.79 0.84 -1.76
CA TRP A 191 15.54 0.94 -2.49
C TRP A 191 15.70 0.42 -3.90
N GLY A 192 14.93 -0.58 -4.27
CA GLY A 192 14.94 -1.19 -5.60
C GLY A 192 14.04 -2.43 -5.64
N GLY A 193 13.97 -3.09 -6.79
CA GLY A 193 13.34 -4.39 -6.93
C GLY A 193 14.09 -5.48 -6.15
N TYR A 194 13.42 -6.59 -5.85
CA TYR A 194 14.09 -7.74 -5.27
C TYR A 194 15.15 -8.28 -6.26
N PRO A 195 16.34 -8.69 -5.79
CA PRO A 195 17.42 -9.16 -6.67
C PRO A 195 17.05 -10.37 -7.53
N GLY A 196 17.63 -10.46 -8.71
CA GLY A 196 17.47 -11.58 -9.63
C GLY A 196 16.62 -11.28 -10.86
N ASN A 197 16.14 -10.04 -11.03
CA ASN A 197 15.48 -9.58 -12.25
C ASN A 197 16.44 -9.61 -13.44
N LYS A 198 15.93 -9.97 -14.62
CA LYS A 198 16.73 -10.18 -15.83
C LYS A 198 16.40 -9.13 -16.89
N ASP A 199 17.30 -8.93 -17.87
CA ASP A 199 17.12 -7.93 -18.94
C ASP A 199 15.86 -8.18 -19.79
N ASN A 200 15.47 -9.44 -19.96
CA ASN A 200 14.27 -9.82 -20.69
C ASN A 200 12.99 -9.88 -19.82
N ASP A 201 13.13 -9.73 -18.50
CA ASP A 201 12.03 -9.63 -17.55
C ASP A 201 12.48 -8.77 -16.36
N ILE A 202 12.47 -7.46 -16.59
CA ILE A 202 13.06 -6.48 -15.67
C ILE A 202 12.27 -6.29 -14.37
N GLN A 203 11.00 -6.73 -14.35
CA GLN A 203 10.13 -6.56 -13.19
C GLN A 203 10.15 -5.12 -12.64
N SER A 204 10.43 -4.95 -11.35
CA SER A 204 10.57 -3.63 -10.72
C SER A 204 11.97 -3.04 -10.80
N GLY A 205 12.77 -3.46 -11.77
CA GLY A 205 14.12 -2.95 -12.02
C GLY A 205 15.23 -3.82 -11.45
N GLN A 206 16.45 -3.52 -11.87
CA GLN A 206 17.69 -4.15 -11.41
C GLN A 206 18.48 -3.21 -10.53
N GLY A 207 19.19 -3.76 -9.55
CA GLY A 207 19.97 -2.99 -8.60
C GLY A 207 19.12 -2.21 -7.60
N TYR A 208 19.75 -1.29 -6.89
CA TYR A 208 19.12 -0.48 -5.86
C TYR A 208 19.79 0.89 -5.75
N VAL A 209 19.05 1.86 -5.24
CA VAL A 209 19.52 3.19 -4.86
C VAL A 209 19.46 3.35 -3.34
N HIS A 210 19.98 4.45 -2.82
CA HIS A 210 20.18 4.72 -1.39
C HIS A 210 21.15 3.75 -0.73
N ASN A 211 22.05 4.28 0.06
CA ASN A 211 23.00 3.50 0.87
C ASN A 211 23.77 2.41 0.10
N SER A 212 23.94 2.60 -1.21
CA SER A 212 24.46 1.61 -2.14
C SER A 212 25.95 1.27 -1.92
N PHE A 213 26.67 2.07 -1.12
CA PHE A 213 28.08 1.82 -0.77
C PHE A 213 28.26 1.15 0.59
N LEU A 214 27.21 1.04 1.41
CA LEU A 214 27.31 0.49 2.76
C LEU A 214 27.09 -1.03 2.81
N PHE A 215 26.18 -1.53 1.96
CA PHE A 215 25.84 -2.94 1.93
C PHE A 215 26.23 -3.60 0.61
N GLU A 216 26.91 -4.73 0.71
CA GLU A 216 27.11 -5.62 -0.43
C GLU A 216 25.86 -6.48 -0.65
N SER A 217 25.30 -6.44 -1.86
CA SER A 217 24.21 -7.29 -2.31
C SER A 217 23.00 -7.38 -1.36
N PRO A 218 22.40 -6.25 -0.95
CA PRO A 218 21.23 -6.29 -0.10
C PRO A 218 20.05 -6.92 -0.83
N GLN A 219 19.29 -7.77 -0.16
CA GLN A 219 18.12 -8.41 -0.75
C GLN A 219 16.86 -7.57 -0.58
N LYS A 220 16.65 -7.01 0.61
CA LYS A 220 15.44 -6.23 0.92
C LYS A 220 15.65 -5.28 2.11
N GLY A 221 14.91 -4.18 2.10
CA GLY A 221 14.71 -3.32 3.26
C GLY A 221 13.46 -3.75 4.04
N ILE A 222 13.54 -3.84 5.39
CA ILE A 222 12.40 -4.23 6.22
C ILE A 222 12.06 -3.10 7.19
N ILE A 223 10.79 -2.70 7.21
CA ILE A 223 10.27 -1.65 8.10
C ILE A 223 9.24 -2.27 9.05
N TYR A 224 9.38 -2.00 10.33
CA TYR A 224 8.42 -2.42 11.35
C TYR A 224 7.71 -1.22 11.96
N SER A 225 6.39 -1.24 11.96
CA SER A 225 5.55 -0.21 12.56
C SER A 225 4.45 -0.82 13.44
N LYS A 226 3.86 0.02 14.30
CA LYS A 226 2.68 -0.37 15.07
C LYS A 226 1.50 -0.57 14.13
N PHE A 227 0.62 -1.53 14.44
CA PHE A 227 -0.61 -1.78 13.68
C PHE A 227 -1.46 -0.50 13.51
N ARG A 228 -1.43 0.35 14.53
CA ARG A 228 -2.00 1.69 14.51
C ARG A 228 -1.13 2.62 15.35
N LEU A 229 -0.62 3.70 14.76
CA LEU A 229 0.25 4.67 15.45
C LEU A 229 -0.50 5.50 16.49
N SER A 230 -1.70 5.99 16.13
CA SER A 230 -2.57 6.77 17.02
C SER A 230 -4.03 6.34 16.90
N ARG A 231 -4.77 6.46 17.98
CA ARG A 231 -6.23 6.27 17.97
C ARG A 231 -7.01 7.55 17.65
N LEU A 232 -6.38 8.71 17.83
CA LEU A 232 -7.02 10.02 17.75
C LEU A 232 -6.74 10.74 16.43
N ILE A 233 -5.54 10.57 15.86
CA ILE A 233 -5.07 11.35 14.73
C ILE A 233 -4.66 10.41 13.60
N ASP A 234 -5.20 10.63 12.40
CA ASP A 234 -4.70 9.98 11.20
C ASP A 234 -3.36 10.63 10.79
N PRO A 235 -2.39 9.86 10.30
CA PRO A 235 -1.14 10.40 9.77
C PRO A 235 -1.39 11.50 8.75
N PRO A 236 -0.56 12.56 8.72
CA PRO A 236 -0.77 13.69 7.81
C PRO A 236 -0.66 13.31 6.32
N TRP A 237 0.06 12.24 6.00
CA TRP A 237 0.19 11.74 4.63
C TRP A 237 -1.02 10.91 4.15
N PHE A 238 -1.99 10.62 5.01
CA PHE A 238 -3.20 9.93 4.56
C PHE A 238 -4.03 10.85 3.65
N VAL A 239 -4.36 10.39 2.44
CA VAL A 239 -5.21 11.13 1.49
C VAL A 239 -6.60 11.46 2.06
N THR A 240 -7.01 10.74 3.10
CA THR A 240 -8.24 11.01 3.85
C THR A 240 -8.09 12.08 4.93
N ASN A 241 -6.86 12.58 5.17
CA ASN A 241 -6.62 13.61 6.20
C ASN A 241 -6.85 15.01 5.62
N LYS A 242 -8.00 15.58 5.92
CA LYS A 242 -8.39 16.92 5.45
C LYS A 242 -7.49 18.07 5.98
N LYS A 243 -6.68 17.82 7.01
CA LYS A 243 -5.76 18.81 7.60
C LYS A 243 -4.36 18.75 6.98
N ALA A 244 -4.08 17.79 6.11
CA ALA A 244 -2.76 17.52 5.55
C ALA A 244 -2.08 18.78 5.01
N HIS A 245 -2.78 19.56 4.17
CA HIS A 245 -2.24 20.79 3.60
C HIS A 245 -1.78 21.79 4.68
N ARG A 246 -2.61 22.02 5.71
CA ARG A 246 -2.28 22.94 6.81
C ARG A 246 -1.10 22.43 7.64
N ILE A 247 -1.07 21.13 7.92
CA ILE A 247 0.02 20.49 8.67
C ILE A 247 1.34 20.66 7.92
N PHE A 248 1.39 20.27 6.64
CA PHE A 248 2.61 20.37 5.83
C PHE A 248 3.05 21.81 5.60
N LYS A 249 2.12 22.74 5.38
CA LYS A 249 2.44 24.18 5.30
C LYS A 249 3.13 24.68 6.58
N ASN A 250 2.57 24.35 7.76
CA ASN A 250 3.18 24.76 9.03
C ASN A 250 4.49 24.04 9.32
N LEU A 251 4.64 22.80 8.90
CA LEU A 251 5.90 22.05 8.97
C LEU A 251 6.98 22.73 8.12
N THR A 252 6.67 23.14 6.90
CA THR A 252 7.60 23.87 6.02
C THR A 252 8.04 25.19 6.65
N TYR A 253 7.11 25.97 7.20
CA TYR A 253 7.47 27.21 7.90
C TYR A 253 8.34 26.97 9.14
N TYR A 254 8.07 25.92 9.90
CA TYR A 254 8.90 25.56 11.05
C TYR A 254 10.30 25.15 10.61
N GLN A 255 10.44 24.32 9.60
CA GLN A 255 11.73 23.88 9.07
C GLN A 255 12.55 25.03 8.48
N ALA A 256 11.90 25.97 7.81
CA ALA A 256 12.57 27.13 7.20
C ALA A 256 13.05 28.17 8.25
N SER A 257 12.36 28.32 9.38
CA SER A 257 12.64 29.40 10.33
C SER A 257 13.14 28.93 11.71
N ASN A 258 12.97 27.65 12.03
CA ASN A 258 13.20 27.04 13.34
C ASN A 258 12.52 27.80 14.52
N SER A 259 11.46 28.57 14.20
CA SER A 259 10.77 29.45 15.13
C SER A 259 9.85 28.66 16.08
N LYS A 260 9.92 28.95 17.40
CA LYS A 260 9.01 28.37 18.40
C LYS A 260 7.54 28.67 18.09
N ILE A 261 7.22 29.82 17.51
CA ILE A 261 5.86 30.21 17.12
C ILE A 261 5.37 29.27 16.01
N ASN A 262 6.22 28.98 15.03
CA ASN A 262 5.86 28.06 13.93
C ASN A 262 5.74 26.61 14.42
N LEU A 263 6.51 26.19 15.42
CA LEU A 263 6.32 24.91 16.09
C LEU A 263 4.96 24.82 16.78
N ILE A 264 4.57 25.87 17.50
CA ILE A 264 3.24 25.93 18.14
C ILE A 264 2.12 25.84 17.09
N LYS A 265 2.22 26.60 15.99
CA LYS A 265 1.25 26.53 14.87
C LYS A 265 1.17 25.14 14.27
N LEU A 266 2.31 24.44 14.12
CA LEU A 266 2.37 23.07 13.64
C LEU A 266 1.61 22.13 14.58
N ILE A 267 1.88 22.18 15.88
CA ILE A 267 1.19 21.36 16.90
C ILE A 267 -0.32 21.61 16.85
N PHE A 268 -0.77 22.86 16.86
CA PHE A 268 -2.19 23.18 16.77
C PHE A 268 -2.84 22.68 15.47
N SER A 269 -2.11 22.72 14.34
CA SER A 269 -2.64 22.23 13.08
C SER A 269 -2.89 20.71 13.05
N THR A 270 -2.26 19.94 13.94
CA THR A 270 -2.52 18.51 14.07
C THR A 270 -3.75 18.19 14.92
N LEU A 271 -4.09 19.08 15.87
CA LEU A 271 -5.17 18.87 16.83
C LEU A 271 -6.52 19.41 16.37
N ILE A 272 -6.51 20.60 15.77
CA ILE A 272 -7.70 21.32 15.29
C ILE A 272 -7.78 21.28 13.79
#